data_95128b5e5e51614e495bb4a96022db55
#
_entry.id   95128b5e5e51614e495bb4a96022db55
#
_cell.length_a   1.000
_cell.length_b   1.000
_cell.length_c   1.000
_cell.angle_alpha   90.00
_cell.angle_beta   90.00
_cell.angle_gamma   90.00
#
_symmetry.space_group_name_H-M   'P 1'
#
loop_
_entity.id
_entity.type
_entity.pdbx_description
1 polymer ?
#
loop_
_entity_poly.entity_id
_entity_poly.type
_entity_poly.pdbx_seq_one_letter_code
_entity_poly.pdbx_strand_id
1 'polypeptide(L)'
;MYGAGNGTTVTNNNDIVLNANNTTGIYVESNAKAINNGTIRTGASGLSNVNGVVLGVGSTLTNNGTINISGNQSKGVLIKGGTIVNYGNITVSGTGSKETDSLNSTPTTKVLGSVTITAPAGATTATITAGGVVVTPTVVNTTARNPISVAADSIGLYVNTSGTDFTNSITGLGNLTNNADLIVGTEAAQSTRSKYILVNDNRILDPYNRAILSSGVSKWDIYSASLSWITTPTLDQGTGEITNLYMAKIPYTEWAGDKDTYNFTDGLEQRYGVEELETRENQLFQKLNSIGNNEEVLLYQAFDEMMGHQYANVQQRTYGTGRLIDKEITHLSKEWDTKSRQSNKIKTFGMRDEYKTDTAGIIDYASKAYGFAYVHENETVKLGNSSGWYAGAVHNRFKFKDIGGSKENQTMLK
;
A
#
# COMPACT_ATOMS: atom_id res chain seq x y z
N MET A 1 25.49 -0.18 -2.91
CA MET A 1 24.62 -1.03 -3.74
C MET A 1 24.50 -0.43 -5.13
N TYR A 2 24.39 -1.24 -6.19
CA TYR A 2 24.30 -0.77 -7.57
C TYR A 2 23.15 -1.44 -8.31
N GLY A 3 22.42 -0.69 -9.13
CA GLY A 3 21.37 -1.19 -10.00
C GLY A 3 21.28 -0.40 -11.30
N ALA A 4 21.13 -1.09 -12.43
CA ALA A 4 20.98 -0.47 -13.73
C ALA A 4 19.94 -1.22 -14.59
N GLY A 5 19.26 -0.48 -15.45
CA GLY A 5 18.30 -1.00 -16.41
C GLY A 5 16.85 -0.99 -15.94
N ASN A 6 15.95 -0.94 -16.93
CA ASN A 6 14.52 -0.92 -16.69
C ASN A 6 14.07 -2.20 -15.96
N GLY A 7 13.22 -2.06 -14.95
CA GLY A 7 12.73 -3.16 -14.12
C GLY A 7 13.66 -3.57 -12.97
N THR A 8 14.88 -3.01 -12.89
CA THR A 8 15.79 -3.26 -11.77
C THR A 8 15.36 -2.43 -10.55
N THR A 9 15.21 -3.08 -9.40
CA THR A 9 14.96 -2.40 -8.12
C THR A 9 16.04 -2.78 -7.10
N VAL A 10 16.62 -1.78 -6.45
CA VAL A 10 17.60 -1.91 -5.37
C VAL A 10 16.94 -1.44 -4.08
N THR A 11 16.77 -2.32 -3.11
CA THR A 11 16.11 -1.99 -1.84
C THR A 11 17.08 -2.11 -0.67
N ASN A 12 17.16 -1.06 0.15
CA ASN A 12 17.84 -1.07 1.43
C ASN A 12 16.81 -1.13 2.56
N ASN A 13 16.81 -2.22 3.31
CA ASN A 13 15.94 -2.39 4.50
C ASN A 13 16.71 -2.28 5.82
N ASN A 14 18.04 -2.08 5.78
CA ASN A 14 18.92 -2.08 6.94
C ASN A 14 19.90 -0.88 6.87
N ASP A 15 20.98 -0.94 7.66
CA ASP A 15 22.01 0.08 7.66
C ASP A 15 23.01 -0.12 6.52
N ILE A 16 23.29 0.96 5.78
CA ILE A 16 24.46 1.11 4.91
C ILE A 16 25.40 2.11 5.57
N VAL A 17 26.58 1.65 5.97
CA VAL A 17 27.58 2.47 6.65
C VAL A 17 28.75 2.78 5.70
N LEU A 18 28.99 4.07 5.45
CA LEU A 18 30.02 4.56 4.54
C LEU A 18 31.23 5.03 5.35
N ASN A 19 32.35 4.33 5.22
CA ASN A 19 33.57 4.54 6.04
C ASN A 19 34.79 5.08 5.27
N ALA A 20 34.62 5.43 4.00
CA ALA A 20 35.72 5.91 3.18
C ALA A 20 35.31 7.12 2.32
N ASN A 21 36.32 7.91 1.91
CA ASN A 21 36.15 9.01 0.96
C ASN A 21 35.70 8.49 -0.42
N ASN A 22 35.01 9.32 -1.18
CA ASN A 22 34.53 9.03 -2.54
C ASN A 22 33.62 7.78 -2.63
N THR A 23 32.87 7.50 -1.58
CA THR A 23 31.95 6.36 -1.52
C THR A 23 30.51 6.76 -1.80
N THR A 24 29.74 5.77 -2.29
CA THR A 24 28.30 5.92 -2.55
C THR A 24 27.55 4.74 -1.94
N GLY A 25 26.48 5.03 -1.20
CA GLY A 25 25.64 4.00 -0.57
C GLY A 25 24.83 3.23 -1.60
N ILE A 26 23.98 3.92 -2.36
CA ILE A 26 23.21 3.34 -3.45
C ILE A 26 23.47 4.13 -4.72
N TYR A 27 23.76 3.43 -5.81
CA TYR A 27 23.86 4.01 -7.14
C TYR A 27 22.88 3.29 -8.07
N VAL A 28 21.97 4.04 -8.68
CA VAL A 28 21.04 3.52 -9.69
C VAL A 28 21.04 4.39 -10.94
N GLU A 29 20.94 3.73 -12.11
CA GLU A 29 20.93 4.40 -13.41
C GLU A 29 20.11 3.64 -14.45
N SER A 30 19.92 4.26 -15.63
CA SER A 30 19.26 3.61 -16.76
C SER A 30 17.85 3.10 -16.44
N ASN A 31 17.00 3.95 -15.85
CA ASN A 31 15.62 3.67 -15.44
C ASN A 31 15.46 2.65 -14.28
N ALA A 32 16.51 2.36 -13.54
CA ALA A 32 16.42 1.53 -12.34
C ALA A 32 15.78 2.30 -11.16
N LYS A 33 15.23 1.57 -10.21
CA LYS A 33 14.62 2.12 -8.99
C LYS A 33 15.49 1.84 -7.77
N ALA A 34 15.60 2.81 -6.86
CA ALA A 34 16.15 2.63 -5.52
C ALA A 34 15.04 2.85 -4.49
N ILE A 35 14.97 1.98 -3.48
CA ILE A 35 14.09 2.13 -2.34
C ILE A 35 14.95 2.08 -1.08
N ASN A 36 14.89 3.13 -0.26
CA ASN A 36 15.56 3.16 1.02
C ASN A 36 14.51 3.15 2.14
N ASN A 37 14.35 2.00 2.80
CA ASN A 37 13.51 1.83 3.99
C ASN A 37 14.35 1.82 5.27
N GLY A 38 15.66 1.74 5.17
CA GLY A 38 16.61 1.69 6.28
C GLY A 38 17.40 2.99 6.44
N THR A 39 18.62 2.87 6.96
CA THR A 39 19.52 4.01 7.17
C THR A 39 20.72 3.94 6.25
N ILE A 40 21.05 5.05 5.59
CA ILE A 40 22.31 5.24 4.89
C ILE A 40 23.08 6.32 5.65
N ARG A 41 24.25 6.01 6.18
CA ARG A 41 24.99 6.94 7.02
C ARG A 41 26.51 6.82 6.85
N THR A 42 27.21 7.89 7.16
CA THR A 42 28.66 7.83 7.36
C THR A 42 28.98 7.22 8.72
N GLY A 43 29.99 6.37 8.76
CA GLY A 43 30.45 5.70 9.98
C GLY A 43 31.74 6.27 10.55
N ALA A 44 32.41 7.18 9.82
CA ALA A 44 33.65 7.84 10.24
C ALA A 44 33.54 9.35 10.10
N SER A 45 34.28 10.09 10.92
CA SER A 45 34.41 11.55 10.82
C SER A 45 35.50 11.95 9.80
N GLY A 46 35.39 13.19 9.28
CA GLY A 46 36.40 13.75 8.38
C GLY A 46 36.38 13.22 6.95
N LEU A 47 35.33 12.52 6.57
CA LEU A 47 35.14 12.02 5.21
C LEU A 47 34.88 13.16 4.21
N SER A 48 35.16 12.90 2.94
CA SER A 48 34.95 13.83 1.83
C SER A 48 34.34 13.10 0.60
N ASN A 49 33.54 13.84 -0.15
CA ASN A 49 32.90 13.35 -1.39
C ASN A 49 32.10 12.05 -1.20
N VAL A 50 31.38 11.96 -0.09
CA VAL A 50 30.49 10.82 0.19
C VAL A 50 29.08 11.13 -0.36
N ASN A 51 28.49 10.18 -1.07
CA ASN A 51 27.10 10.29 -1.54
C ASN A 51 26.26 9.21 -0.86
N GLY A 52 25.15 9.60 -0.25
CA GLY A 52 24.18 8.62 0.24
C GLY A 52 23.59 7.83 -0.91
N VAL A 53 23.00 8.54 -1.88
CA VAL A 53 22.43 7.95 -3.10
C VAL A 53 22.89 8.75 -4.33
N VAL A 54 23.13 8.06 -5.44
CA VAL A 54 23.36 8.67 -6.76
C VAL A 54 22.30 8.17 -7.72
N LEU A 55 21.62 9.11 -8.38
CA LEU A 55 20.57 8.85 -9.35
C LEU A 55 21.06 9.21 -10.75
N GLY A 56 21.29 8.21 -11.58
CA GLY A 56 21.58 8.37 -13.01
C GLY A 56 20.31 8.65 -13.84
N VAL A 57 20.49 8.71 -15.15
CA VAL A 57 19.43 9.09 -16.09
C VAL A 57 18.24 8.15 -15.99
N GLY A 58 17.03 8.72 -15.86
CA GLY A 58 15.76 8.02 -15.81
C GLY A 58 15.50 7.22 -14.53
N SER A 59 16.47 7.17 -13.59
CA SER A 59 16.30 6.42 -12.35
C SER A 59 15.46 7.17 -11.31
N THR A 60 14.92 6.43 -10.35
CA THR A 60 14.11 6.99 -9.27
C THR A 60 14.61 6.53 -7.91
N LEU A 61 14.53 7.40 -6.90
CA LEU A 61 14.69 7.05 -5.49
C LEU A 61 13.38 7.26 -4.76
N THR A 62 12.93 6.24 -4.06
CA THR A 62 11.93 6.37 -3.00
C THR A 62 12.66 6.24 -1.66
N ASN A 63 12.74 7.34 -0.89
CA ASN A 63 13.36 7.32 0.43
C ASN A 63 12.28 7.34 1.52
N ASN A 64 12.05 6.22 2.17
CA ASN A 64 11.16 6.06 3.32
C ASN A 64 11.93 6.08 4.65
N GLY A 65 13.25 5.91 4.58
CA GLY A 65 14.14 5.82 5.73
C GLY A 65 14.99 7.08 5.95
N THR A 66 16.17 6.89 6.49
CA THR A 66 17.09 8.00 6.82
C THR A 66 18.33 7.97 5.93
N ILE A 67 18.74 9.13 5.42
CA ILE A 67 20.03 9.36 4.79
C ILE A 67 20.75 10.42 5.64
N ASN A 68 21.79 10.02 6.37
CA ASN A 68 22.54 10.89 7.27
C ASN A 68 24.03 10.87 6.90
N ILE A 69 24.45 11.87 6.14
CA ILE A 69 25.80 11.97 5.60
C ILE A 69 26.57 13.10 6.30
N SER A 70 27.69 12.76 6.93
CA SER A 70 28.59 13.69 7.55
C SER A 70 29.93 13.66 6.80
N GLY A 71 30.33 14.77 6.18
CA GLY A 71 31.59 14.86 5.42
C GLY A 71 31.63 16.10 4.53
N ASN A 72 32.85 16.54 4.15
CA ASN A 72 33.02 17.70 3.30
C ASN A 72 32.68 17.36 1.84
N GLN A 73 32.15 18.30 1.07
CA GLN A 73 31.79 18.14 -0.35
C GLN A 73 30.86 16.93 -0.60
N SER A 74 30.15 16.52 0.43
CA SER A 74 29.31 15.31 0.43
C SER A 74 27.84 15.62 0.08
N LYS A 75 27.11 14.62 -0.34
CA LYS A 75 25.70 14.76 -0.74
C LYS A 75 24.84 13.66 -0.15
N GLY A 76 23.66 14.02 0.35
CA GLY A 76 22.63 13.04 0.69
C GLY A 76 22.18 12.30 -0.56
N VAL A 77 21.72 13.06 -1.57
CA VAL A 77 21.38 12.54 -2.89
C VAL A 77 22.01 13.39 -3.99
N LEU A 78 22.78 12.75 -4.86
CA LEU A 78 23.32 13.36 -6.07
C LEU A 78 22.46 12.96 -7.28
N ILE A 79 21.83 13.94 -7.91
CA ILE A 79 20.93 13.74 -9.05
C ILE A 79 21.66 14.06 -10.35
N LYS A 80 21.91 13.04 -11.17
CA LYS A 80 22.55 13.16 -12.49
C LYS A 80 21.55 13.01 -13.66
N GLY A 81 20.25 13.07 -13.37
CA GLY A 81 19.20 12.92 -14.38
C GLY A 81 18.06 11.99 -13.95
N GLY A 82 18.04 11.61 -12.67
CA GLY A 82 16.97 10.87 -12.04
C GLY A 82 16.02 11.76 -11.25
N THR A 83 15.10 11.15 -10.55
CA THR A 83 14.10 11.81 -9.72
C THR A 83 14.09 11.22 -8.30
N ILE A 84 13.71 12.04 -7.32
CA ILE A 84 13.62 11.63 -5.92
C ILE A 84 12.19 11.80 -5.41
N VAL A 85 11.70 10.78 -4.71
CA VAL A 85 10.52 10.84 -3.85
C VAL A 85 11.00 10.64 -2.42
N ASN A 86 10.90 11.68 -1.58
CA ASN A 86 11.39 11.62 -0.21
C ASN A 86 10.24 11.67 0.78
N TYR A 87 10.01 10.57 1.47
CA TYR A 87 9.10 10.45 2.60
C TYR A 87 9.86 10.36 3.93
N GLY A 88 11.16 10.08 3.87
CA GLY A 88 12.04 9.97 5.03
C GLY A 88 12.85 11.22 5.30
N ASN A 89 13.96 11.06 6.01
CA ASN A 89 14.83 12.16 6.39
C ASN A 89 16.14 12.14 5.58
N ILE A 90 16.59 13.32 5.11
CA ILE A 90 17.89 13.51 4.50
C ILE A 90 18.59 14.61 5.28
N THR A 91 19.68 14.28 5.96
CA THR A 91 20.50 15.21 6.73
C THR A 91 21.92 15.13 6.25
N VAL A 92 22.52 16.27 5.96
CA VAL A 92 23.92 16.33 5.51
C VAL A 92 24.66 17.43 6.26
N SER A 93 25.86 17.13 6.74
CA SER A 93 26.72 18.07 7.43
C SER A 93 28.13 18.07 6.85
N GLY A 94 28.78 19.20 6.93
CA GLY A 94 30.16 19.43 6.43
C GLY A 94 30.26 20.57 5.42
N THR A 95 31.47 21.06 5.24
CA THR A 95 31.73 22.22 4.36
C THR A 95 31.48 21.85 2.90
N GLY A 96 30.66 22.64 2.19
CA GLY A 96 30.32 22.43 0.77
C GLY A 96 29.44 21.23 0.50
N SER A 97 28.79 20.69 1.54
CA SER A 97 27.93 19.55 1.45
C SER A 97 26.45 19.97 1.28
N LYS A 98 25.64 19.13 0.66
CA LYS A 98 24.23 19.40 0.36
C LYS A 98 23.36 18.16 0.59
N GLU A 99 22.15 18.35 1.08
CA GLU A 99 21.16 17.27 1.21
C GLU A 99 20.80 16.68 -0.16
N THR A 100 20.50 17.54 -1.10
CA THR A 100 20.33 17.19 -2.50
C THR A 100 21.19 18.12 -3.37
N ASP A 101 21.89 17.54 -4.31
CA ASP A 101 22.65 18.29 -5.31
C ASP A 101 22.24 17.80 -6.69
N SER A 102 21.75 18.71 -7.51
CA SER A 102 21.43 18.44 -8.90
C SER A 102 22.48 19.10 -9.77
N LEU A 103 23.02 18.36 -10.72
CA LEU A 103 23.91 18.92 -11.71
C LEU A 103 23.21 19.93 -12.64
N ASN A 104 21.87 19.91 -12.64
CA ASN A 104 21.03 20.93 -13.25
C ASN A 104 20.15 21.52 -12.14
N SER A 105 20.11 22.84 -12.00
CA SER A 105 19.23 23.55 -11.07
C SER A 105 17.77 23.19 -11.36
N THR A 106 17.23 22.21 -10.63
CA THR A 106 15.91 21.66 -10.93
C THR A 106 14.88 22.08 -9.90
N PRO A 107 13.67 22.39 -10.37
CA PRO A 107 12.50 22.62 -9.53
C PRO A 107 12.21 21.40 -8.67
N THR A 108 11.51 21.61 -7.55
CA THR A 108 11.04 20.51 -6.72
C THR A 108 10.05 19.65 -7.52
N THR A 109 10.46 18.45 -7.86
CA THR A 109 9.63 17.54 -8.63
C THR A 109 9.36 16.30 -7.79
N LYS A 110 8.10 16.05 -7.48
CA LYS A 110 7.65 14.77 -6.93
C LYS A 110 7.16 13.90 -8.06
N VAL A 111 7.76 12.73 -8.17
CA VAL A 111 7.37 11.74 -9.18
C VAL A 111 7.00 10.45 -8.45
N LEU A 112 5.86 9.91 -8.78
CA LEU A 112 5.53 8.55 -8.43
C LEU A 112 4.87 7.88 -9.64
N GLY A 113 5.53 6.86 -10.18
CA GLY A 113 5.08 6.21 -11.39
C GLY A 113 5.01 7.18 -12.58
N SER A 114 3.91 7.14 -13.29
CA SER A 114 3.65 8.01 -14.46
C SER A 114 3.14 9.42 -14.10
N VAL A 115 3.01 9.74 -12.82
CA VAL A 115 2.47 11.03 -12.35
C VAL A 115 3.56 11.85 -11.67
N THR A 116 3.64 13.13 -12.03
CA THR A 116 4.60 14.07 -11.51
C THR A 116 3.89 15.36 -11.10
N ILE A 117 4.25 15.92 -9.93
CA ILE A 117 3.91 17.29 -9.57
C ILE A 117 5.20 18.08 -9.49
N THR A 118 5.34 19.08 -10.33
CA THR A 118 6.51 19.98 -10.38
C THR A 118 6.12 21.36 -9.91
N ALA A 119 6.71 21.82 -8.82
CA ALA A 119 6.64 23.18 -8.33
C ALA A 119 8.00 23.86 -8.53
N PRO A 120 8.16 24.79 -9.49
CA PRO A 120 9.37 25.56 -9.63
C PRO A 120 9.68 26.34 -8.34
N ALA A 121 10.95 26.47 -8.01
CA ALA A 121 11.35 27.29 -6.86
C ALA A 121 10.82 28.72 -7.04
N GLY A 122 10.04 29.20 -6.08
CA GLY A 122 9.46 30.54 -6.11
C GLY A 122 8.22 30.71 -6.97
N ALA A 123 7.72 29.67 -7.59
CA ALA A 123 6.48 29.76 -8.33
C ALA A 123 5.27 29.67 -7.41
N THR A 124 4.24 30.44 -7.73
CA THR A 124 2.93 30.39 -7.06
C THR A 124 2.03 29.28 -7.63
N THR A 125 2.50 28.59 -8.68
CA THR A 125 1.75 27.51 -9.34
C THR A 125 2.66 26.30 -9.56
N ALA A 126 2.06 25.10 -9.53
CA ALA A 126 2.72 23.86 -9.89
C ALA A 126 2.07 23.25 -11.14
N THR A 127 2.77 22.32 -11.75
CA THR A 127 2.29 21.57 -12.93
C THR A 127 2.15 20.10 -12.58
N ILE A 128 0.99 19.53 -12.89
CA ILE A 128 0.78 18.08 -12.82
C ILE A 128 0.99 17.51 -14.23
N THR A 129 1.84 16.48 -14.32
CA THR A 129 2.07 15.74 -15.56
C THR A 129 1.72 14.27 -15.33
N ALA A 130 0.91 13.68 -16.20
CA ALA A 130 0.53 12.28 -16.15
C ALA A 130 0.80 11.63 -17.50
N GLY A 131 1.55 10.53 -17.50
CA GLY A 131 1.97 9.87 -18.73
C GLY A 131 2.71 10.78 -19.72
N GLY A 132 3.46 11.78 -19.22
CA GLY A 132 4.17 12.76 -20.05
C GLY A 132 3.30 13.94 -20.56
N VAL A 133 2.02 13.99 -20.20
CA VAL A 133 1.10 15.06 -20.62
C VAL A 133 0.75 15.94 -19.44
N VAL A 134 0.79 17.27 -19.61
CA VAL A 134 0.33 18.23 -18.62
C VAL A 134 -1.18 18.15 -18.49
N VAL A 135 -1.67 18.01 -17.27
CA VAL A 135 -3.09 17.93 -16.95
C VAL A 135 -3.54 19.11 -16.12
N THR A 136 -4.76 19.57 -16.38
CA THR A 136 -5.39 20.64 -15.60
C THR A 136 -6.06 20.02 -14.37
N PRO A 137 -5.70 20.43 -13.13
CA PRO A 137 -6.33 19.91 -11.93
C PRO A 137 -7.76 20.46 -11.78
N THR A 138 -8.62 19.65 -11.18
CA THR A 138 -9.95 20.10 -10.75
C THR A 138 -9.80 20.90 -9.46
N VAL A 139 -10.35 22.10 -9.44
CA VAL A 139 -10.39 22.94 -8.24
C VAL A 139 -11.48 22.40 -7.31
N VAL A 140 -11.11 22.15 -6.05
CA VAL A 140 -12.02 21.74 -4.99
C VAL A 140 -12.22 22.90 -4.03
N ASN A 141 -13.48 23.28 -3.85
CA ASN A 141 -13.91 24.32 -2.91
C ASN A 141 -14.83 23.70 -1.87
N THR A 142 -14.86 24.28 -0.68
CA THR A 142 -15.73 23.85 0.41
C THR A 142 -16.88 24.80 0.65
N THR A 143 -17.99 24.27 1.18
CA THR A 143 -19.01 25.07 1.85
C THR A 143 -18.62 25.19 3.30
N ALA A 144 -18.57 26.44 3.82
CA ALA A 144 -18.23 26.68 5.24
C ALA A 144 -19.16 25.89 6.15
N ARG A 145 -18.59 25.16 7.11
CA ARG A 145 -19.29 24.47 8.19
C ARG A 145 -18.87 25.05 9.53
N ASN A 146 -19.54 24.64 10.60
CA ASN A 146 -19.14 25.03 11.93
C ASN A 146 -17.71 24.57 12.21
N PRO A 147 -16.81 25.47 12.63
CA PRO A 147 -15.44 25.10 12.88
C PRO A 147 -15.32 24.18 14.10
N ILE A 148 -14.49 23.16 14.00
CA ILE A 148 -14.06 22.30 15.09
C ILE A 148 -12.58 22.54 15.39
N SER A 149 -12.14 22.26 16.60
CA SER A 149 -10.72 22.36 16.94
C SER A 149 -9.97 21.13 16.44
N VAL A 150 -8.80 21.37 15.87
CA VAL A 150 -7.83 20.31 15.47
C VAL A 150 -6.63 20.44 16.40
N ALA A 151 -6.12 19.31 16.89
CA ALA A 151 -4.89 19.25 17.66
C ALA A 151 -3.70 18.91 16.78
N ALA A 152 -2.60 19.66 16.94
CA ALA A 152 -1.30 19.27 16.43
C ALA A 152 -0.63 18.35 17.47
N ASP A 153 -0.05 17.26 17.02
CA ASP A 153 0.72 16.35 17.85
C ASP A 153 2.24 16.65 17.82
N SER A 154 3.04 15.81 18.47
CA SER A 154 4.49 15.98 18.50
C SER A 154 5.20 15.66 17.17
N ILE A 155 4.49 15.09 16.20
CA ILE A 155 5.03 14.65 14.91
C ILE A 155 4.68 15.65 13.81
N GLY A 156 3.43 16.09 13.75
CA GLY A 156 3.00 16.92 12.67
C GLY A 156 1.60 17.50 12.76
N LEU A 157 1.17 18.05 11.67
CA LEU A 157 -0.14 18.66 11.47
C LEU A 157 -0.85 17.99 10.30
N TYR A 158 -2.05 17.47 10.54
CA TYR A 158 -2.88 16.89 9.49
C TYR A 158 -3.76 17.96 8.83
N VAL A 159 -3.71 18.02 7.52
CA VAL A 159 -4.53 18.94 6.70
C VAL A 159 -5.74 18.20 6.14
N ASN A 160 -6.93 18.47 6.65
CA ASN A 160 -8.17 18.01 6.07
C ASN A 160 -8.50 18.82 4.82
N THR A 161 -8.43 18.20 3.66
CA THR A 161 -8.57 18.87 2.35
C THR A 161 -10.03 19.07 1.91
N SER A 162 -11.01 18.52 2.62
CA SER A 162 -12.43 18.74 2.31
C SER A 162 -12.96 20.07 2.88
N GLY A 163 -12.29 20.57 3.92
CA GLY A 163 -12.77 21.71 4.70
C GLY A 163 -14.07 21.43 5.47
N THR A 164 -14.51 20.16 5.53
CA THR A 164 -15.75 19.81 6.25
C THR A 164 -15.56 19.82 7.76
N ASP A 165 -14.35 19.49 8.20
CA ASP A 165 -13.95 19.39 9.59
C ASP A 165 -12.81 20.36 9.92
N PHE A 166 -12.72 21.45 9.20
CA PHE A 166 -11.70 22.44 9.47
C PHE A 166 -12.05 23.35 10.64
N THR A 167 -11.08 23.99 11.18
CA THR A 167 -11.11 24.63 12.49
C THR A 167 -10.65 26.08 12.40
N ASN A 168 -11.18 26.92 13.28
CA ASN A 168 -10.63 28.24 13.56
C ASN A 168 -9.50 28.22 14.60
N SER A 169 -9.34 27.15 15.33
CA SER A 169 -8.29 27.00 16.34
C SER A 169 -7.54 25.67 16.18
N ILE A 170 -6.22 25.74 16.09
CA ILE A 170 -5.35 24.58 16.15
C ILE A 170 -4.58 24.66 17.46
N THR A 171 -4.62 23.58 18.23
CA THR A 171 -3.96 23.47 19.54
C THR A 171 -2.77 22.54 19.47
N GLY A 172 -1.89 22.59 20.47
CA GLY A 172 -0.76 21.67 20.55
C GLY A 172 0.47 22.06 19.73
N LEU A 173 0.51 23.25 19.13
CA LEU A 173 1.64 23.72 18.33
C LEU A 173 2.97 23.70 19.08
N GLY A 174 2.97 23.90 20.39
CA GLY A 174 4.15 23.81 21.25
C GLY A 174 4.73 22.40 21.38
N ASN A 175 3.98 21.36 20.95
CA ASN A 175 4.46 19.98 20.95
C ASN A 175 5.25 19.66 19.68
N LEU A 176 5.19 20.50 18.63
CA LEU A 176 5.90 20.30 17.39
C LEU A 176 7.39 20.58 17.60
N THR A 177 8.23 19.78 16.95
CA THR A 177 9.69 19.96 16.97
C THR A 177 10.12 21.04 15.96
N ASN A 178 11.42 21.34 15.91
CA ASN A 178 11.99 22.25 14.91
C ASN A 178 11.71 21.81 13.45
N ASN A 179 11.59 20.51 13.23
CA ASN A 179 11.10 19.91 12.00
C ASN A 179 9.79 19.20 12.29
N ALA A 180 8.79 19.44 11.51
CA ALA A 180 7.48 18.80 11.68
C ALA A 180 6.89 18.41 10.32
N ASP A 181 6.02 17.44 10.33
CA ASP A 181 5.32 16.96 9.15
C ASP A 181 4.04 17.76 8.90
N LEU A 182 3.76 18.06 7.66
CA LEU A 182 2.46 18.51 7.20
C LEU A 182 1.84 17.38 6.35
N ILE A 183 0.92 16.66 6.96
CA ILE A 183 0.33 15.46 6.38
C ILE A 183 -0.97 15.88 5.68
N VAL A 184 -1.00 15.79 4.36
CA VAL A 184 -2.14 16.23 3.55
C VAL A 184 -3.09 15.07 3.34
N GLY A 185 -4.32 15.22 3.83
CA GLY A 185 -5.40 14.26 3.67
C GLY A 185 -5.94 14.21 2.24
N THR A 186 -6.68 13.16 1.94
CA THR A 186 -7.29 12.92 0.60
C THR A 186 -8.79 13.12 0.59
N GLU A 187 -9.36 13.81 1.56
CA GLU A 187 -10.80 14.05 1.66
C GLU A 187 -11.34 14.83 0.45
N ALA A 188 -10.54 15.70 -0.15
CA ALA A 188 -10.90 16.40 -1.37
C ALA A 188 -11.28 15.44 -2.52
N ALA A 189 -10.68 14.26 -2.56
CA ALA A 189 -10.99 13.23 -3.55
C ALA A 189 -12.42 12.66 -3.40
N GLN A 190 -13.05 12.85 -2.24
CA GLN A 190 -14.45 12.42 -2.02
C GLN A 190 -15.47 13.35 -2.70
N SER A 191 -15.07 14.56 -3.01
CA SER A 191 -15.94 15.57 -3.63
C SER A 191 -15.78 15.67 -5.16
N THR A 192 -14.91 14.87 -5.76
CA THR A 192 -14.65 14.90 -7.20
C THR A 192 -14.29 13.52 -7.74
N ARG A 193 -14.54 13.34 -9.02
CA ARG A 193 -14.13 12.13 -9.79
C ARG A 193 -12.77 12.32 -10.46
N SER A 194 -12.15 13.48 -10.28
CA SER A 194 -10.87 13.79 -10.90
C SER A 194 -9.73 13.04 -10.23
N LYS A 195 -8.76 12.63 -11.03
CA LYS A 195 -7.47 12.08 -10.59
C LYS A 195 -6.46 13.18 -10.23
N TYR A 196 -6.80 14.44 -10.51
CA TYR A 196 -5.93 15.60 -10.32
C TYR A 196 -6.72 16.72 -9.65
N ILE A 197 -6.25 17.17 -8.50
CA ILE A 197 -6.99 18.07 -7.63
C ILE A 197 -6.12 19.27 -7.30
N LEU A 198 -6.73 20.44 -7.30
CA LEU A 198 -6.17 21.67 -6.77
C LEU A 198 -7.04 22.13 -5.60
N VAL A 199 -6.46 22.21 -4.42
CA VAL A 199 -7.06 22.81 -3.23
C VAL A 199 -6.43 24.19 -3.05
N ASN A 200 -7.21 25.25 -3.30
CA ASN A 200 -6.79 26.65 -3.17
C ASN A 200 -7.85 27.51 -2.46
N ASP A 201 -8.81 26.87 -1.81
CA ASP A 201 -9.83 27.56 -1.02
C ASP A 201 -9.23 28.02 0.31
N ASN A 202 -9.21 29.34 0.53
CA ASN A 202 -8.68 29.93 1.75
C ASN A 202 -9.41 29.43 3.01
N ARG A 203 -10.69 29.07 2.90
CA ARG A 203 -11.43 28.47 4.03
C ARG A 203 -10.85 27.13 4.47
N ILE A 204 -10.18 26.41 3.56
CA ILE A 204 -9.43 25.19 3.86
C ILE A 204 -8.02 25.54 4.36
N LEU A 205 -7.32 26.46 3.70
CA LEU A 205 -5.89 26.68 3.92
C LEU A 205 -5.57 27.62 5.07
N ASP A 206 -6.37 28.69 5.28
CA ASP A 206 -6.08 29.72 6.29
C ASP A 206 -5.92 29.19 7.72
N PRO A 207 -6.72 28.22 8.21
CA PRO A 207 -6.50 27.69 9.55
C PRO A 207 -5.10 27.10 9.72
N TYR A 208 -4.61 26.39 8.69
CA TYR A 208 -3.30 25.76 8.70
C TYR A 208 -2.18 26.79 8.49
N ASN A 209 -2.36 27.76 7.63
CA ASN A 209 -1.41 28.85 7.42
C ASN A 209 -1.20 29.65 8.71
N ARG A 210 -2.27 29.98 9.44
CA ARG A 210 -2.16 30.62 10.76
C ARG A 210 -1.38 29.76 11.75
N ALA A 211 -1.58 28.44 11.71
CA ALA A 211 -0.85 27.52 12.58
C ALA A 211 0.62 27.44 12.18
N ILE A 212 0.92 27.34 10.89
CA ILE A 212 2.29 27.32 10.36
C ILE A 212 3.06 28.58 10.76
N LEU A 213 2.48 29.75 10.56
CA LEU A 213 3.09 31.05 10.90
C LEU A 213 3.28 31.24 12.41
N SER A 214 2.39 30.72 13.25
CA SER A 214 2.46 30.84 14.69
C SER A 214 3.29 29.75 15.38
N SER A 215 3.70 28.71 14.64
CA SER A 215 4.55 27.64 15.17
C SER A 215 6.01 28.06 15.21
N GLY A 216 6.81 27.41 16.06
CA GLY A 216 8.25 27.53 16.07
C GLY A 216 8.96 26.56 15.09
N VAL A 217 8.22 25.94 14.18
CA VAL A 217 8.74 24.94 13.23
C VAL A 217 9.51 25.65 12.14
N SER A 218 10.78 25.29 11.98
CA SER A 218 11.68 25.87 10.99
C SER A 218 11.59 25.20 9.62
N LYS A 219 11.15 23.94 9.57
CA LYS A 219 11.00 23.15 8.34
C LYS A 219 9.78 22.24 8.42
N TRP A 220 8.95 22.30 7.41
CA TRP A 220 7.83 21.41 7.23
C TRP A 220 8.13 20.38 6.14
N ASP A 221 8.03 19.09 6.47
CA ASP A 221 8.08 18.00 5.49
C ASP A 221 6.65 17.68 5.07
N ILE A 222 6.32 17.96 3.80
CA ILE A 222 4.93 17.94 3.31
C ILE A 222 4.72 16.74 2.41
N TYR A 223 3.78 15.86 2.78
CA TYR A 223 3.46 14.65 2.05
C TYR A 223 1.99 14.23 2.17
N SER A 224 1.56 13.32 1.31
CA SER A 224 0.20 12.76 1.34
C SER A 224 0.02 11.76 2.49
N ALA A 225 -1.13 11.78 3.14
CA ALA A 225 -1.54 10.75 4.08
C ALA A 225 -1.82 9.40 3.38
N SER A 226 -2.11 9.42 2.09
CA SER A 226 -2.50 8.25 1.31
C SER A 226 -1.36 7.68 0.50
N LEU A 227 -1.32 6.35 0.40
CA LEU A 227 -0.43 5.61 -0.47
C LEU A 227 -0.70 5.89 -1.96
N SER A 228 -1.97 6.06 -2.33
CA SER A 228 -2.40 6.20 -3.72
C SER A 228 -2.42 7.63 -4.24
N TRP A 229 -1.95 8.59 -3.46
CA TRP A 229 -1.92 9.99 -3.84
C TRP A 229 -0.57 10.63 -3.52
N ILE A 230 -0.11 11.51 -4.41
CA ILE A 230 0.98 12.44 -4.13
C ILE A 230 0.44 13.85 -3.94
N THR A 231 1.13 14.65 -3.14
CA THR A 231 0.80 16.06 -2.93
C THR A 231 2.02 16.95 -2.96
N THR A 232 1.84 18.16 -3.42
CA THR A 232 2.86 19.20 -3.39
C THR A 232 2.21 20.56 -3.18
N PRO A 233 2.63 21.34 -2.19
CA PRO A 233 2.17 22.72 -2.03
C PRO A 233 2.97 23.67 -2.93
N THR A 234 2.39 24.82 -3.19
CA THR A 234 3.11 26.04 -3.51
C THR A 234 3.08 26.97 -2.30
N LEU A 235 4.18 27.63 -2.02
CA LEU A 235 4.33 28.46 -0.85
C LEU A 235 4.54 29.93 -1.26
N ASP A 236 3.97 30.84 -0.51
CA ASP A 236 4.37 32.25 -0.58
C ASP A 236 5.82 32.40 -0.12
N GLN A 237 6.63 33.10 -0.92
CA GLN A 237 8.07 33.24 -0.69
C GLN A 237 8.41 34.13 0.51
N GLY A 238 7.56 35.09 0.83
CA GLY A 238 7.79 36.02 1.91
C GLY A 238 7.30 35.51 3.26
N THR A 239 6.20 34.78 3.27
CA THR A 239 5.52 34.34 4.51
C THR A 239 5.66 32.84 4.76
N GLY A 240 5.93 32.02 3.75
CA GLY A 240 5.93 30.57 3.86
C GLY A 240 4.53 29.94 3.90
N GLU A 241 3.47 30.71 3.71
CA GLU A 241 2.11 30.23 3.68
C GLU A 241 1.84 29.35 2.46
N ILE A 242 0.99 28.36 2.64
CA ILE A 242 0.51 27.52 1.54
C ILE A 242 -0.45 28.33 0.68
N THR A 243 -0.12 28.55 -0.58
CA THR A 243 -0.99 29.21 -1.55
C THR A 243 -1.89 28.22 -2.27
N ASN A 244 -1.38 27.04 -2.57
CA ASN A 244 -2.13 25.97 -3.21
C ASN A 244 -1.62 24.61 -2.73
N LEU A 245 -2.51 23.60 -2.73
CA LEU A 245 -2.14 22.19 -2.60
C LEU A 245 -2.52 21.46 -3.90
N TYR A 246 -1.54 20.97 -4.61
CA TYR A 246 -1.71 20.13 -5.78
C TYR A 246 -1.69 18.68 -5.36
N MET A 247 -2.67 17.91 -5.80
CA MET A 247 -2.79 16.48 -5.49
C MET A 247 -2.98 15.70 -6.79
N ALA A 248 -2.30 14.57 -6.90
CA ALA A 248 -2.43 13.69 -8.07
C ALA A 248 -2.50 12.23 -7.63
N LYS A 249 -3.48 11.51 -8.20
CA LYS A 249 -3.62 10.09 -7.96
C LYS A 249 -2.53 9.30 -8.67
N ILE A 250 -1.91 8.39 -7.96
CA ILE A 250 -0.99 7.41 -8.52
C ILE A 250 -1.83 6.31 -9.18
N PRO A 251 -1.56 5.94 -10.43
CA PRO A 251 -2.24 4.82 -11.06
C PRO A 251 -2.07 3.52 -10.26
N TYR A 252 -3.13 2.76 -10.09
CA TYR A 252 -3.05 1.48 -9.38
C TYR A 252 -2.09 0.48 -10.04
N THR A 253 -1.84 0.62 -11.34
CA THR A 253 -0.88 -0.19 -12.10
C THR A 253 0.56 -0.05 -11.60
N GLU A 254 0.90 1.06 -10.93
CA GLU A 254 2.24 1.26 -10.36
C GLU A 254 2.53 0.32 -9.16
N TRP A 255 1.48 -0.26 -8.60
CA TRP A 255 1.54 -1.19 -7.47
C TRP A 255 1.44 -2.66 -7.91
N ALA A 256 1.34 -2.93 -9.22
CA ALA A 256 1.23 -4.28 -9.73
C ALA A 256 2.58 -5.00 -9.72
N GLY A 257 2.66 -6.12 -8.98
CA GLY A 257 3.87 -6.93 -8.88
C GLY A 257 4.05 -7.95 -10.00
N ASP A 258 2.96 -8.27 -10.71
CA ASP A 258 2.91 -9.26 -11.77
C ASP A 258 1.91 -8.87 -12.87
N LYS A 259 1.87 -9.65 -13.95
CA LYS A 259 1.04 -9.36 -15.12
C LYS A 259 -0.46 -9.45 -14.83
N ASP A 260 -0.88 -10.38 -14.01
CA ASP A 260 -2.30 -10.59 -13.72
C ASP A 260 -2.83 -9.46 -12.83
N THR A 261 -2.06 -9.08 -11.82
CA THR A 261 -2.33 -7.91 -10.98
C THR A 261 -2.31 -6.63 -11.82
N TYR A 262 -1.39 -6.52 -12.80
CA TYR A 262 -1.35 -5.37 -13.71
C TYR A 262 -2.63 -5.27 -14.54
N ASN A 263 -3.07 -6.35 -15.17
CA ASN A 263 -4.28 -6.36 -15.99
C ASN A 263 -5.53 -6.00 -15.15
N PHE A 264 -5.60 -6.49 -13.93
CA PHE A 264 -6.66 -6.16 -12.99
C PHE A 264 -6.63 -4.67 -12.60
N THR A 265 -5.48 -4.19 -12.17
CA THR A 265 -5.30 -2.80 -11.73
C THR A 265 -5.45 -1.79 -12.85
N ASP A 266 -5.12 -2.16 -14.10
CA ASP A 266 -5.41 -1.35 -15.29
C ASP A 266 -6.91 -1.21 -15.50
N GLY A 267 -7.67 -2.29 -15.40
CA GLY A 267 -9.14 -2.25 -15.43
C GLY A 267 -9.72 -1.40 -14.30
N LEU A 268 -9.17 -1.51 -13.10
CA LEU A 268 -9.56 -0.72 -11.95
C LEU A 268 -9.26 0.77 -12.16
N GLU A 269 -8.10 1.09 -12.75
CA GLU A 269 -7.70 2.45 -13.08
C GLU A 269 -8.59 3.10 -14.15
N GLN A 270 -9.04 2.32 -15.14
CA GLN A 270 -9.98 2.78 -16.18
C GLN A 270 -11.37 3.07 -15.59
N ARG A 271 -11.77 2.39 -14.53
CA ARG A 271 -13.05 2.62 -13.85
C ARG A 271 -13.02 3.78 -12.87
N TYR A 272 -11.85 4.22 -12.41
CA TYR A 272 -11.73 5.33 -11.48
C TYR A 272 -12.32 6.62 -12.07
N GLY A 273 -13.25 7.22 -11.35
CA GLY A 273 -13.89 8.48 -11.73
C GLY A 273 -14.96 8.37 -12.83
N VAL A 274 -15.32 7.16 -13.26
CA VAL A 274 -16.40 6.93 -14.24
C VAL A 274 -17.77 7.03 -13.58
N GLU A 275 -17.92 6.38 -12.44
CA GLU A 275 -19.19 6.32 -11.71
C GLU A 275 -19.44 7.57 -10.87
N GLU A 276 -20.70 7.85 -10.57
CA GLU A 276 -21.09 8.96 -9.71
C GLU A 276 -20.60 8.76 -8.26
N LEU A 277 -20.41 9.88 -7.53
CA LEU A 277 -19.75 9.88 -6.22
C LEU A 277 -20.45 9.00 -5.17
N GLU A 278 -21.77 8.90 -5.23
CA GLU A 278 -22.57 8.16 -4.25
C GLU A 278 -22.69 6.66 -4.55
N THR A 279 -22.08 6.19 -5.65
CA THR A 279 -22.18 4.77 -6.03
C THR A 279 -21.27 3.90 -5.14
N ARG A 280 -21.65 2.61 -5.04
CA ARG A 280 -20.87 1.62 -4.30
C ARG A 280 -19.45 1.46 -4.86
N GLU A 281 -19.33 1.54 -6.17
CA GLU A 281 -18.06 1.46 -6.89
C GLU A 281 -17.15 2.63 -6.50
N ASN A 282 -17.68 3.86 -6.48
CA ASN A 282 -16.90 5.00 -6.05
C ASN A 282 -16.54 4.94 -4.56
N GLN A 283 -17.43 4.42 -3.70
CA GLN A 283 -17.11 4.18 -2.29
C GLN A 283 -15.95 3.19 -2.10
N LEU A 284 -15.80 2.20 -3.01
CA LEU A 284 -14.65 1.32 -3.00
C LEU A 284 -13.35 2.11 -3.29
N PHE A 285 -13.35 2.99 -4.30
CA PHE A 285 -12.21 3.83 -4.59
C PHE A 285 -11.86 4.76 -3.42
N GLN A 286 -12.86 5.28 -2.71
CA GLN A 286 -12.61 6.09 -1.51
C GLN A 286 -11.92 5.27 -0.40
N LYS A 287 -12.28 4.01 -0.23
CA LYS A 287 -11.58 3.12 0.70
C LYS A 287 -10.13 2.87 0.27
N LEU A 288 -9.87 2.67 -1.02
CA LEU A 288 -8.50 2.53 -1.53
C LEU A 288 -7.71 3.84 -1.36
N ASN A 289 -8.34 4.99 -1.56
CA ASN A 289 -7.74 6.29 -1.31
C ASN A 289 -7.41 6.56 0.17
N SER A 290 -8.07 5.87 1.10
CA SER A 290 -7.83 6.01 2.54
C SER A 290 -6.72 5.11 3.08
N ILE A 291 -6.14 4.23 2.25
CA ILE A 291 -4.99 3.41 2.65
C ILE A 291 -3.80 4.33 2.92
N GLY A 292 -3.23 4.22 4.11
CA GLY A 292 -2.15 5.07 4.58
C GLY A 292 -0.84 4.88 3.81
N ASN A 293 -0.03 5.89 3.82
CA ASN A 293 1.21 5.96 3.02
C ASN A 293 2.22 4.81 3.27
N ASN A 294 2.16 4.18 4.45
CA ASN A 294 3.04 3.06 4.82
C ASN A 294 2.28 1.70 4.85
N GLU A 295 1.12 1.62 4.23
CA GLU A 295 0.22 0.47 4.31
C GLU A 295 0.12 -0.28 2.98
N GLU A 296 1.21 -0.42 2.23
CA GLU A 296 1.24 -1.15 0.94
C GLU A 296 0.65 -2.56 1.04
N VAL A 297 0.89 -3.24 2.17
CA VAL A 297 0.37 -4.59 2.40
C VAL A 297 -1.15 -4.62 2.34
N LEU A 298 -1.84 -3.58 2.83
CA LEU A 298 -3.29 -3.49 2.77
C LEU A 298 -3.79 -3.28 1.34
N LEU A 299 -3.05 -2.55 0.52
CA LEU A 299 -3.39 -2.35 -0.89
C LEU A 299 -3.27 -3.67 -1.67
N TYR A 300 -2.18 -4.42 -1.47
CA TYR A 300 -2.01 -5.74 -2.10
C TYR A 300 -3.08 -6.73 -1.65
N GLN A 301 -3.42 -6.73 -0.36
CA GLN A 301 -4.53 -7.53 0.15
C GLN A 301 -5.86 -7.15 -0.51
N ALA A 302 -6.14 -5.86 -0.65
CA ALA A 302 -7.35 -5.39 -1.32
C ALA A 302 -7.41 -5.85 -2.78
N PHE A 303 -6.30 -5.83 -3.51
CA PHE A 303 -6.23 -6.35 -4.88
C PHE A 303 -6.49 -7.87 -4.91
N ASP A 304 -5.85 -8.64 -4.05
CA ASP A 304 -6.04 -10.09 -3.94
C ASP A 304 -7.51 -10.45 -3.67
N GLU A 305 -8.14 -9.76 -2.73
CA GLU A 305 -9.56 -9.97 -2.39
C GLU A 305 -10.48 -9.60 -3.55
N MET A 306 -10.21 -8.48 -4.25
CA MET A 306 -11.01 -8.04 -5.40
C MET A 306 -10.81 -8.94 -6.63
N MET A 307 -9.63 -9.48 -6.85
CA MET A 307 -9.35 -10.49 -7.88
C MET A 307 -10.02 -11.83 -7.58
N GLY A 308 -10.44 -12.06 -6.35
CA GLY A 308 -11.17 -13.24 -5.95
C GLY A 308 -10.32 -14.50 -5.89
N HIS A 309 -9.03 -14.40 -5.70
CA HIS A 309 -8.08 -15.51 -5.66
C HIS A 309 -8.49 -16.60 -4.66
N GLN A 310 -9.12 -16.23 -3.53
CA GLN A 310 -9.66 -17.17 -2.55
C GLN A 310 -10.76 -18.10 -3.12
N TYR A 311 -11.38 -17.74 -4.26
CA TYR A 311 -12.41 -18.55 -4.89
C TYR A 311 -11.88 -19.46 -6.02
N ALA A 312 -10.65 -19.27 -6.47
CA ALA A 312 -10.10 -19.97 -7.63
C ALA A 312 -10.15 -21.51 -7.50
N ASN A 313 -9.98 -22.05 -6.29
CA ASN A 313 -10.01 -23.47 -6.03
C ASN A 313 -11.23 -23.95 -5.18
N VAL A 314 -12.34 -23.20 -5.18
CA VAL A 314 -13.55 -23.55 -4.41
C VAL A 314 -14.11 -24.92 -4.79
N GLN A 315 -14.13 -25.24 -6.07
CA GLN A 315 -14.62 -26.55 -6.56
C GLN A 315 -13.76 -27.69 -6.03
N GLN A 316 -12.44 -27.54 -6.03
CA GLN A 316 -11.51 -28.53 -5.49
C GLN A 316 -11.73 -28.72 -3.97
N ARG A 317 -11.89 -27.63 -3.21
CA ARG A 317 -12.15 -27.70 -1.77
C ARG A 317 -13.47 -28.40 -1.46
N THR A 318 -14.53 -28.06 -2.21
CA THR A 318 -15.85 -28.68 -2.06
C THR A 318 -15.80 -30.17 -2.40
N TYR A 319 -15.14 -30.52 -3.50
CA TYR A 319 -14.93 -31.91 -3.90
C TYR A 319 -14.11 -32.68 -2.87
N GLY A 320 -13.02 -32.09 -2.36
CA GLY A 320 -12.19 -32.69 -1.32
C GLY A 320 -12.97 -32.96 -0.03
N THR A 321 -13.79 -32.01 0.41
CA THR A 321 -14.68 -32.17 1.57
C THR A 321 -15.70 -33.29 1.35
N GLY A 322 -16.29 -33.38 0.13
CA GLY A 322 -17.20 -34.46 -0.24
C GLY A 322 -16.54 -35.85 -0.25
N ARG A 323 -15.37 -35.94 -0.83
CA ARG A 323 -14.61 -37.20 -0.86
C ARG A 323 -14.28 -37.72 0.54
N LEU A 324 -14.04 -36.84 1.50
CA LEU A 324 -13.73 -37.24 2.86
C LEU A 324 -14.90 -38.03 3.49
N ILE A 325 -16.13 -37.51 3.39
CA ILE A 325 -17.30 -38.22 3.92
C ILE A 325 -17.61 -39.49 3.10
N ASP A 326 -17.41 -39.47 1.77
CA ASP A 326 -17.62 -40.64 0.91
C ASP A 326 -16.69 -41.79 1.25
N LYS A 327 -15.42 -41.47 1.52
CA LYS A 327 -14.43 -42.45 1.97
C LYS A 327 -14.87 -43.15 3.26
N GLU A 328 -15.37 -42.40 4.22
CA GLU A 328 -15.75 -42.93 5.51
C GLU A 328 -17.08 -43.78 5.42
N ILE A 329 -18.05 -43.33 4.60
CA ILE A 329 -19.23 -44.11 4.31
C ILE A 329 -18.85 -45.42 3.60
N THR A 330 -17.99 -45.34 2.59
CA THR A 330 -17.52 -46.54 1.86
C THR A 330 -16.77 -47.50 2.79
N HIS A 331 -15.93 -47.02 3.68
CA HIS A 331 -15.23 -47.83 4.67
C HIS A 331 -16.26 -48.57 5.59
N LEU A 332 -17.27 -47.86 6.10
CA LEU A 332 -18.30 -48.45 6.93
C LEU A 332 -19.14 -49.48 6.16
N SER A 333 -19.45 -49.24 4.88
CA SER A 333 -20.29 -50.14 4.08
C SER A 333 -19.52 -51.38 3.56
N LYS A 334 -18.28 -51.22 3.10
CA LYS A 334 -17.57 -52.27 2.36
C LYS A 334 -16.45 -52.93 3.14
N GLU A 335 -15.78 -52.20 4.00
CA GLU A 335 -14.56 -52.68 4.67
C GLU A 335 -14.84 -53.11 6.12
N TRP A 336 -15.86 -52.57 6.76
CA TRP A 336 -16.26 -52.97 8.10
C TRP A 336 -17.35 -54.02 8.06
N ASP A 337 -16.95 -55.25 7.88
CA ASP A 337 -17.87 -56.41 7.85
C ASP A 337 -18.43 -56.71 9.23
N THR A 338 -19.73 -57.09 9.30
CA THR A 338 -20.42 -57.52 10.52
C THR A 338 -21.17 -58.82 10.23
N LYS A 339 -21.16 -59.75 11.19
CA LYS A 339 -21.91 -60.98 11.10
C LYS A 339 -23.44 -60.83 11.35
N SER A 340 -23.90 -59.66 11.62
CA SER A 340 -25.31 -59.36 11.92
C SER A 340 -26.10 -59.09 10.64
N ARG A 341 -27.28 -59.68 10.52
CA ARG A 341 -28.20 -59.40 9.41
C ARG A 341 -28.73 -57.98 9.40
N GLN A 342 -28.73 -57.29 10.54
CA GLN A 342 -29.03 -55.87 10.69
C GLN A 342 -27.84 -55.22 11.41
N SER A 343 -27.26 -54.24 10.80
CA SER A 343 -26.13 -53.53 11.38
C SER A 343 -26.30 -52.03 11.38
N ASN A 344 -25.86 -51.43 12.44
CA ASN A 344 -25.76 -49.96 12.59
C ASN A 344 -24.31 -49.65 12.87
N LYS A 345 -23.64 -48.98 11.93
CA LYS A 345 -22.22 -48.63 12.01
C LYS A 345 -22.10 -47.13 12.10
N ILE A 346 -21.33 -46.65 13.04
CA ILE A 346 -21.02 -45.23 13.19
C ILE A 346 -19.53 -45.04 13.33
N LYS A 347 -19.02 -43.97 12.72
CA LYS A 347 -17.61 -43.57 12.82
C LYS A 347 -17.51 -42.08 12.90
N THR A 348 -16.70 -41.60 13.83
CA THR A 348 -16.23 -40.21 13.83
C THR A 348 -14.85 -40.15 13.19
N PHE A 349 -14.56 -39.06 12.51
CA PHE A 349 -13.30 -38.89 11.82
C PHE A 349 -12.81 -37.44 11.88
N GLY A 350 -11.51 -37.28 11.69
CA GLY A 350 -10.88 -35.97 11.54
C GLY A 350 -9.73 -36.05 10.54
N MET A 351 -9.47 -34.94 9.87
CA MET A 351 -8.37 -34.81 8.92
C MET A 351 -7.70 -33.45 9.04
N ARG A 352 -6.42 -33.44 8.77
CA ARG A 352 -5.67 -32.22 8.46
C ARG A 352 -5.05 -32.40 7.10
N ASP A 353 -5.13 -31.35 6.29
CA ASP A 353 -4.59 -31.35 4.94
C ASP A 353 -3.99 -29.97 4.62
N GLU A 354 -3.05 -29.94 3.71
CA GLU A 354 -2.43 -28.73 3.22
C GLU A 354 -2.35 -28.81 1.69
N TYR A 355 -2.87 -27.80 1.05
CA TYR A 355 -2.75 -27.62 -0.38
C TYR A 355 -1.70 -26.57 -0.68
N LYS A 356 -0.79 -26.92 -1.58
CA LYS A 356 0.26 -26.03 -2.08
C LYS A 356 0.30 -26.09 -3.59
N THR A 357 0.50 -24.93 -4.19
CA THR A 357 0.61 -24.79 -5.64
C THR A 357 1.52 -23.61 -5.98
N ASP A 358 2.25 -23.74 -7.08
CA ASP A 358 3.03 -22.64 -7.67
C ASP A 358 2.25 -21.93 -8.78
N THR A 359 0.96 -22.26 -8.95
CA THR A 359 0.12 -21.65 -9.98
C THR A 359 -0.32 -20.26 -9.52
N ALA A 360 0.01 -19.23 -10.31
CA ALA A 360 -0.40 -17.86 -10.07
C ALA A 360 -1.93 -17.75 -9.95
N GLY A 361 -2.42 -16.89 -9.06
CA GLY A 361 -3.84 -16.67 -8.83
C GLY A 361 -4.56 -17.78 -8.05
N ILE A 362 -3.86 -18.81 -7.58
CA ILE A 362 -4.41 -19.86 -6.73
C ILE A 362 -3.70 -19.82 -5.38
N ILE A 363 -4.47 -19.53 -4.31
CA ILE A 363 -3.91 -19.38 -2.97
C ILE A 363 -3.78 -20.72 -2.27
N ASP A 364 -2.64 -20.97 -1.66
CA ASP A 364 -2.40 -22.08 -0.77
C ASP A 364 -3.32 -22.05 0.44
N TYR A 365 -3.70 -23.23 0.95
CA TYR A 365 -4.49 -23.30 2.17
C TYR A 365 -4.13 -24.51 3.03
N ALA A 366 -4.40 -24.41 4.31
CA ALA A 366 -4.45 -25.53 5.24
C ALA A 366 -5.89 -25.79 5.64
N SER A 367 -6.27 -27.06 5.78
CA SER A 367 -7.63 -27.44 6.19
C SER A 367 -7.64 -28.34 7.42
N LYS A 368 -8.72 -28.24 8.19
CA LYS A 368 -9.03 -29.11 9.33
C LYS A 368 -10.50 -29.52 9.23
N ALA A 369 -10.71 -30.80 9.03
CA ALA A 369 -12.04 -31.38 8.95
C ALA A 369 -12.32 -32.30 10.14
N TYR A 370 -13.59 -32.37 10.55
CA TYR A 370 -14.14 -33.33 11.48
C TYR A 370 -15.57 -33.65 11.10
N GLY A 371 -15.97 -34.89 11.38
CA GLY A 371 -17.29 -35.33 11.01
C GLY A 371 -17.67 -36.67 11.59
N PHE A 372 -18.82 -37.12 11.19
CA PHE A 372 -19.30 -38.49 11.45
C PHE A 372 -19.95 -39.07 10.21
N ALA A 373 -19.88 -40.36 10.09
CA ALA A 373 -20.59 -41.18 9.12
C ALA A 373 -21.38 -42.27 9.84
N TYR A 374 -22.57 -42.50 9.38
CA TYR A 374 -23.45 -43.56 9.86
C TYR A 374 -23.95 -44.37 8.67
N VAL A 375 -23.98 -45.70 8.82
CA VAL A 375 -24.50 -46.62 7.83
C VAL A 375 -25.40 -47.62 8.52
N HIS A 376 -26.61 -47.76 8.03
CA HIS A 376 -27.55 -48.81 8.37
C HIS A 376 -27.65 -49.83 7.22
N GLU A 377 -27.44 -51.08 7.50
CA GLU A 377 -27.55 -52.17 6.51
C GLU A 377 -28.52 -53.21 7.02
N ASN A 378 -29.35 -53.73 6.11
CA ASN A 378 -30.26 -54.84 6.34
C ASN A 378 -30.02 -55.86 5.25
N GLU A 379 -29.50 -57.00 5.63
CA GLU A 379 -29.26 -58.14 4.74
C GLU A 379 -30.58 -58.91 4.59
N THR A 380 -31.16 -58.87 3.41
CA THR A 380 -32.34 -59.64 3.07
C THR A 380 -32.01 -61.11 2.83
N VAL A 381 -32.96 -62.01 3.03
CA VAL A 381 -32.88 -63.46 3.05
C VAL A 381 -32.25 -64.10 1.80
N LYS A 382 -31.94 -63.40 0.76
CA LYS A 382 -31.19 -63.86 -0.43
C LYS A 382 -29.72 -63.52 -0.32
N LEU A 383 -28.87 -64.52 -0.35
CA LEU A 383 -27.41 -64.37 -0.34
C LEU A 383 -26.93 -63.24 -1.24
N GLY A 384 -26.26 -62.27 -0.65
CA GLY A 384 -25.58 -61.19 -1.36
C GLY A 384 -26.42 -59.96 -1.66
N ASN A 385 -27.71 -59.88 -1.25
CA ASN A 385 -28.50 -58.68 -1.40
C ASN A 385 -28.62 -57.96 -0.05
N SER A 386 -28.03 -56.80 0.11
CA SER A 386 -28.22 -55.90 1.23
C SER A 386 -28.98 -54.65 0.77
N SER A 387 -29.89 -54.16 1.60
CA SER A 387 -30.50 -52.83 1.46
C SER A 387 -30.13 -52.00 2.67
N GLY A 388 -29.92 -50.73 2.47
CA GLY A 388 -29.52 -49.86 3.57
C GLY A 388 -29.60 -48.38 3.22
N TRP A 389 -29.33 -47.57 4.19
CA TRP A 389 -29.19 -46.13 4.04
C TRP A 389 -27.99 -45.65 4.84
N TYR A 390 -27.49 -44.48 4.47
CA TYR A 390 -26.43 -43.85 5.17
C TYR A 390 -26.76 -42.38 5.42
N ALA A 391 -26.08 -41.80 6.41
CA ALA A 391 -26.14 -40.39 6.69
C ALA A 391 -24.77 -39.97 7.26
N GLY A 392 -24.43 -38.73 7.06
CA GLY A 392 -23.21 -38.20 7.65
C GLY A 392 -23.10 -36.69 7.50
N ALA A 393 -22.20 -36.14 8.29
CA ALA A 393 -21.86 -34.74 8.23
C ALA A 393 -20.37 -34.57 8.35
N VAL A 394 -19.83 -33.60 7.61
CA VAL A 394 -18.44 -33.15 7.74
C VAL A 394 -18.41 -31.64 7.77
N HIS A 395 -17.69 -31.11 8.73
CA HIS A 395 -17.34 -29.70 8.81
C HIS A 395 -15.86 -29.56 8.52
N ASN A 396 -15.52 -28.71 7.54
CA ASN A 396 -14.15 -28.44 7.14
C ASN A 396 -13.85 -26.94 7.25
N ARG A 397 -12.79 -26.60 7.93
CA ARG A 397 -12.31 -25.23 8.08
C ARG A 397 -11.03 -25.06 7.28
N PHE A 398 -11.05 -24.14 6.33
CA PHE A 398 -9.91 -23.73 5.53
C PHE A 398 -9.31 -22.44 6.11
N LYS A 399 -7.99 -22.38 6.13
CA LYS A 399 -7.20 -21.18 6.40
C LYS A 399 -6.30 -20.94 5.21
N PHE A 400 -6.56 -19.87 4.49
CA PHE A 400 -5.76 -19.47 3.34
C PHE A 400 -4.42 -18.87 3.79
N LYS A 401 -3.42 -18.98 2.92
CA LYS A 401 -2.10 -18.37 3.09
C LYS A 401 -1.98 -17.06 2.31
N ASP A 402 -3.11 -16.39 2.11
CA ASP A 402 -3.17 -15.03 1.61
C ASP A 402 -2.66 -14.03 2.66
N ILE A 403 -2.41 -12.79 2.24
CA ILE A 403 -1.93 -11.71 3.11
C ILE A 403 -2.90 -11.47 4.27
N GLY A 404 -4.22 -11.52 4.00
CA GLY A 404 -5.29 -11.32 4.98
C GLY A 404 -5.52 -12.52 5.90
N GLY A 405 -4.94 -13.68 5.60
CA GLY A 405 -5.16 -14.91 6.36
C GLY A 405 -6.63 -15.33 6.38
N SER A 406 -7.30 -15.20 5.24
CA SER A 406 -8.72 -15.48 5.03
C SER A 406 -9.12 -16.89 5.51
N LYS A 407 -10.37 -17.06 5.88
CA LYS A 407 -10.90 -18.34 6.39
C LYS A 407 -12.22 -18.66 5.73
N GLU A 408 -12.42 -19.93 5.43
CA GLU A 408 -13.67 -20.46 4.93
C GLU A 408 -14.10 -21.65 5.78
N ASN A 409 -15.39 -21.78 6.03
CA ASN A 409 -15.97 -22.94 6.67
C ASN A 409 -16.96 -23.60 5.70
N GLN A 410 -16.81 -24.87 5.48
CA GLN A 410 -17.74 -25.68 4.70
C GLN A 410 -18.38 -26.73 5.58
N THR A 411 -19.68 -26.93 5.45
CA THR A 411 -20.40 -28.04 6.07
C THR A 411 -21.12 -28.79 4.97
N MET A 412 -20.88 -30.09 4.90
CA MET A 412 -21.53 -30.96 3.96
C MET A 412 -22.29 -32.03 4.71
N LEU A 413 -23.53 -32.24 4.28
CA LEU A 413 -24.42 -33.30 4.75
C LEU A 413 -24.59 -34.31 3.62
N LYS A 414 -24.75 -35.56 3.99
CA LYS A 414 -24.95 -36.62 3.01
C LYS A 414 -25.91 -37.68 3.54
#